data_ee24bf0971cf71c2a89b3d357422d80f
#
_entry.id   ee24bf0971cf71c2a89b3d357422d80f
#
_cell.length_a   1.000
_cell.length_b   1.000
_cell.length_c   1.000
_cell.angle_alpha   90.00
_cell.angle_beta   90.00
_cell.angle_gamma   90.00
#
_symmetry.space_group_name_H-M   'P 1'
#
loop_
_entity.id
_entity.type
_entity.pdbx_description
1 polymer ?
#
loop_
_entity_poly.entity_id
_entity_poly.type
_entity_poly.pdbx_seq_one_letter_code
_entity_poly.pdbx_strand_id
1 'polypeptide(L)'
;MSYEPVDGELELVPGLRLVPAPGHTRGLQVVVVETGGRPVVVGGDVAVRFGELDEPRTEGQLRVRALEPELVWLAHEHEPWRPRTV
;
A
#
# COMPACT_ATOMS: atom_id res chain seq x y z
N MET A 1 -16.69 4.57 -17.16
CA MET A 1 -15.76 5.65 -16.80
C MET A 1 -14.35 5.17 -17.04
N SER A 2 -13.59 5.94 -17.78
CA SER A 2 -12.20 5.57 -18.02
C SER A 2 -11.32 6.10 -16.90
N TYR A 3 -10.46 5.25 -16.41
CA TYR A 3 -9.46 5.61 -15.41
C TYR A 3 -8.10 5.69 -16.10
N GLU A 4 -7.46 6.83 -15.97
CA GLU A 4 -6.10 6.98 -16.49
C GLU A 4 -5.14 6.84 -15.32
N PRO A 5 -4.34 5.75 -15.30
CA PRO A 5 -3.41 5.54 -14.20
C PRO A 5 -2.30 6.60 -14.23
N VAL A 6 -1.99 7.13 -13.05
CA VAL A 6 -0.87 8.04 -12.84
C VAL A 6 0.23 7.24 -12.16
N ASP A 7 1.47 7.42 -12.63
CA ASP A 7 2.63 6.73 -12.05
C ASP A 7 2.52 5.21 -12.07
N GLY A 8 1.86 4.66 -13.10
CA GLY A 8 1.74 3.22 -13.26
C GLY A 8 0.65 2.57 -12.44
N GLU A 9 -0.20 3.34 -11.79
CA GLU A 9 -1.36 2.78 -11.08
C GLU A 9 -2.38 2.23 -12.07
N LEU A 10 -3.05 1.17 -11.67
CA LEU A 10 -4.07 0.52 -12.47
C LEU A 10 -5.30 0.23 -11.64
N GLU A 11 -6.44 0.81 -12.02
CA GLU A 11 -7.71 0.47 -11.39
C GLU A 11 -8.27 -0.79 -12.04
N LEU A 12 -8.43 -1.84 -11.26
CA LEU A 12 -8.94 -3.13 -11.76
C LEU A 12 -10.46 -3.12 -11.86
N VAL A 13 -11.11 -2.64 -10.83
CA VAL A 13 -12.54 -2.38 -10.76
C VAL A 13 -12.71 -1.15 -9.88
N PRO A 14 -13.86 -0.48 -9.90
CA PRO A 14 -14.06 0.67 -9.02
C PRO A 14 -13.74 0.31 -7.55
N GLY A 15 -12.87 1.08 -6.96
CA GLY A 15 -12.46 0.87 -5.56
C GLY A 15 -11.31 -0.10 -5.34
N LEU A 16 -10.74 -0.67 -6.40
CA LEU A 16 -9.62 -1.62 -6.28
C LEU A 16 -8.51 -1.23 -7.23
N ARG A 17 -7.37 -0.79 -6.69
CA ARG A 17 -6.24 -0.32 -7.51
C ARG A 17 -4.98 -1.11 -7.22
N LEU A 18 -4.16 -1.29 -8.27
CA LEU A 18 -2.78 -1.73 -8.12
C LEU A 18 -1.91 -0.48 -8.15
N VAL A 19 -1.02 -0.35 -7.20
CA VAL A 19 -0.13 0.80 -7.09
C VAL A 19 1.32 0.31 -7.04
N PRO A 20 2.18 0.78 -7.94
CA PRO A 20 3.60 0.43 -7.86
C PRO A 20 4.20 0.87 -6.53
N ALA A 21 4.94 0.00 -5.91
CA ALA A 21 5.57 0.25 -4.62
C ALA A 21 6.99 -0.30 -4.63
N PRO A 22 7.88 0.24 -5.49
CA PRO A 22 9.21 -0.30 -5.67
C PRO A 22 10.03 -0.21 -4.37
N GLY A 23 10.83 -1.21 -4.14
CA GLY A 23 11.67 -1.29 -2.95
C GLY A 23 12.59 -2.47 -3.07
N HIS A 24 12.20 -3.60 -2.48
CA HIS A 24 12.99 -4.82 -2.56
C HIS A 24 13.10 -5.31 -4.01
N THR A 25 12.07 -5.08 -4.81
CA THR A 25 12.10 -5.36 -6.24
C THR A 25 11.47 -4.18 -6.98
N ARG A 26 11.84 -4.04 -8.26
CA ARG A 26 11.30 -2.95 -9.09
C ARG A 26 9.84 -3.15 -9.44
N GLY A 27 9.42 -4.39 -9.59
CA GLY A 27 8.07 -4.71 -10.01
C GLY A 27 7.07 -4.87 -8.88
N LEU A 28 7.47 -4.55 -7.66
CA LEU A 28 6.60 -4.73 -6.52
C LEU A 28 5.41 -3.79 -6.60
N GLN A 29 4.23 -4.34 -6.33
CA GLN A 29 2.97 -3.60 -6.33
C GLN A 29 2.19 -3.90 -5.07
N VAL A 30 1.36 -2.95 -4.67
CA VAL A 30 0.41 -3.16 -3.57
C VAL A 30 -0.99 -3.02 -4.11
N VAL A 31 -1.96 -3.62 -3.42
CA VAL A 31 -3.37 -3.51 -3.76
C VAL A 31 -4.01 -2.52 -2.79
N VAL A 32 -4.68 -1.52 -3.33
CA VAL A 32 -5.36 -0.51 -2.52
C VAL A 32 -6.85 -0.71 -2.66
N VAL A 33 -7.52 -0.91 -1.53
CA VAL A 33 -8.97 -1.09 -1.47
C VAL A 33 -9.60 0.15 -0.88
N GLU A 34 -10.41 0.84 -1.68
CA GLU A 34 -11.13 2.01 -1.22
C GLU A 34 -12.36 1.59 -0.42
N THR A 35 -12.54 2.16 0.74
CA THR A 35 -13.60 1.74 1.67
C THR A 35 -14.60 2.85 1.99
N GLY A 36 -14.43 4.02 1.37
CA GLY A 36 -15.24 5.20 1.70
C GLY A 36 -14.62 6.08 2.78
N GLY A 37 -13.62 5.56 3.48
CA GLY A 37 -12.79 6.30 4.42
C GLY A 37 -11.33 6.14 4.02
N ARG A 38 -10.46 5.88 5.00
CA ARG A 38 -9.07 5.59 4.69
C ARG A 38 -8.96 4.24 3.98
N PRO A 39 -8.12 4.11 2.97
CA PRO A 39 -8.02 2.86 2.23
C PRO A 39 -7.37 1.75 3.05
N VAL A 40 -7.70 0.52 2.69
CA VAL A 40 -7.01 -0.67 3.18
C VAL A 40 -5.99 -1.07 2.12
N VAL A 41 -4.75 -1.35 2.54
CA VAL A 41 -3.69 -1.73 1.62
C VAL A 41 -3.30 -3.17 1.86
N VAL A 42 -3.29 -3.97 0.80
CA VAL A 42 -2.70 -5.30 0.83
C VAL A 42 -1.30 -5.13 0.28
N GLY A 43 -0.34 -5.06 1.19
CA GLY A 43 1.02 -4.65 0.87
C GLY A 43 1.95 -5.79 0.44
N GLY A 44 1.58 -7.02 0.71
CA GLY A 44 2.45 -8.15 0.38
C GLY A 44 3.84 -7.98 0.97
N ASP A 45 4.84 -7.91 0.10
CA ASP A 45 6.24 -7.79 0.50
C ASP A 45 6.76 -6.36 0.47
N VAL A 46 5.89 -5.35 0.47
CA VAL A 46 6.34 -3.96 0.51
C VAL A 46 7.19 -3.68 1.76
N ALA A 47 6.89 -4.39 2.84
CA ALA A 47 7.68 -4.39 4.06
C ALA A 47 7.63 -5.79 4.65
N VAL A 48 8.66 -6.19 5.36
CA VAL A 48 8.71 -7.48 6.03
C VAL A 48 8.21 -7.36 7.46
N ARG A 49 8.48 -6.23 8.08
CA ARG A 49 8.13 -5.97 9.47
C ARG A 49 7.41 -4.63 9.61
N PHE A 50 6.61 -4.49 10.64
CA PHE A 50 5.88 -3.26 10.92
C PHE A 50 6.80 -2.04 11.08
N GLY A 51 7.98 -2.23 11.65
CA GLY A 51 8.92 -1.14 11.83
C GLY A 51 9.32 -0.46 10.52
N GLU A 52 9.29 -1.18 9.41
CA GLU A 52 9.61 -0.60 8.10
C GLU A 52 8.53 0.37 7.64
N LEU A 53 7.29 0.19 8.09
CA LEU A 53 6.21 1.13 7.79
C LEU A 53 6.17 2.27 8.80
N ASP A 54 6.60 2.02 10.04
CA ASP A 54 6.73 3.08 11.03
C ASP A 54 7.82 4.07 10.63
N GLU A 55 8.91 3.57 10.05
CA GLU A 55 10.01 4.38 9.55
C GLU A 55 10.32 3.97 8.11
N PRO A 56 9.51 4.42 7.14
CA PRO A 56 9.67 3.96 5.76
C PRO A 56 10.97 4.46 5.14
N ARG A 57 11.63 3.57 4.39
CA ARG A 57 12.92 3.86 3.76
C ARG A 57 12.89 3.65 2.26
N THR A 58 12.03 2.75 1.76
CA THR A 58 11.92 2.52 0.33
C THR A 58 10.85 3.41 -0.27
N GLU A 59 10.94 3.66 -1.58
CA GLU A 59 9.93 4.43 -2.28
C GLU A 59 8.54 3.81 -2.09
N GLY A 60 8.46 2.47 -2.16
CA GLY A 60 7.20 1.76 -1.97
C GLY A 60 6.61 1.98 -0.59
N GLN A 61 7.45 1.91 0.44
CA GLN A 61 7.01 2.14 1.81
C GLN A 61 6.53 3.58 2.00
N LEU A 62 7.23 4.54 1.41
CA LEU A 62 6.82 5.94 1.46
C LEU A 62 5.50 6.16 0.74
N ARG A 63 5.30 5.52 -0.41
CA ARG A 63 4.04 5.59 -1.14
C ARG A 63 2.88 5.03 -0.35
N VAL A 64 3.08 3.89 0.32
CA VAL A 64 2.04 3.29 1.15
C VAL A 64 1.67 4.23 2.30
N ARG A 65 2.66 4.81 2.97
CA ARG A 65 2.39 5.77 4.05
C ARG A 65 1.66 7.01 3.55
N ALA A 66 1.99 7.46 2.34
CA ALA A 66 1.36 8.64 1.74
C ALA A 66 -0.12 8.43 1.42
N LEU A 67 -0.56 7.19 1.29
CA LEU A 67 -1.97 6.87 1.09
C LEU A 67 -2.80 7.04 2.37
N GLU A 68 -2.15 7.22 3.50
CA GLU A 68 -2.79 7.31 4.81
C GLU A 68 -3.76 6.15 5.05
N PRO A 69 -3.27 4.91 4.97
CA PRO A 69 -4.15 3.75 5.05
C PRO A 69 -4.73 3.54 6.44
N GLU A 70 -5.92 2.98 6.49
CA GLU A 70 -6.52 2.49 7.73
C GLU A 70 -5.68 1.36 8.31
N LEU A 71 -5.27 0.44 7.45
CA LEU A 71 -4.39 -0.65 7.82
C LEU A 71 -3.68 -1.19 6.58
N VAL A 72 -2.57 -1.91 6.81
CA VAL A 72 -1.79 -2.55 5.76
C VAL A 72 -1.56 -4.01 6.12
N TRP A 73 -1.97 -4.92 5.24
CA TRP A 73 -1.70 -6.34 5.39
C TRP A 73 -0.35 -6.68 4.74
N LEU A 74 0.55 -7.24 5.53
CA LEU A 74 1.85 -7.72 5.04
C LEU A 74 1.82 -9.23 4.94
N ALA A 75 2.55 -9.77 3.94
CA ALA A 75 2.50 -11.20 3.64
C ALA A 75 2.98 -12.09 4.80
N HIS A 76 3.91 -11.61 5.60
CA HIS A 76 4.53 -12.41 6.66
C HIS A 76 4.00 -12.11 8.06
N GLU A 77 2.92 -11.35 8.15
CA GLU A 77 2.35 -10.98 9.45
C GLU A 77 0.95 -11.57 9.61
N HIS A 78 0.60 -11.89 10.85
CA HIS A 78 -0.72 -12.44 11.17
C HIS A 78 -1.75 -11.36 11.47
N GLU A 79 -1.29 -10.13 11.69
CA GLU A 79 -2.14 -8.99 11.98
C GLU A 79 -1.79 -7.86 11.01
N PRO A 80 -2.73 -6.96 10.71
CA PRO A 80 -2.42 -5.83 9.86
C PRO A 80 -1.61 -4.78 10.63
N TRP A 81 -0.75 -4.08 9.91
CA TRP A 81 -0.11 -2.89 10.44
C TRP A 81 -1.13 -1.75 10.47
N ARG A 82 -1.14 -0.99 11.55
CA ARG A 82 -1.97 0.21 11.66
C ARG A 82 -1.09 1.40 11.96
N PRO A 83 -1.38 2.56 11.31
CA PRO A 83 -0.62 3.75 11.63
C PRO A 83 -0.88 4.17 13.08
N ARG A 84 0.16 4.70 13.71
CA ARG A 84 0.00 5.21 15.07
C ARG A 84 -0.81 6.48 15.03
N THR A 85 -1.82 6.56 15.87
CA THR A 85 -2.53 7.80 16.14
C THR A 85 -1.81 8.51 17.28
N VAL A 86 -1.50 9.75 17.05
CA VAL A 86 -0.83 10.58 18.06
C VAL A 86 -1.86 11.44 18.75
#